data_a1d282d926749f8746bda262328a7d03
#
_entry.id   a1d282d926749f8746bda262328a7d03
#
_cell.length_a   1.000
_cell.length_b   1.000
_cell.length_c   1.000
_cell.angle_alpha   90.00
_cell.angle_beta   90.00
_cell.angle_gamma   90.00
#
_symmetry.space_group_name_H-M   'P 1'
#
loop_
_entity.id
_entity.type
_entity.pdbx_description
1 polymer ?
#
loop_
_entity_poly.entity_id
_entity_poly.type
_entity_poly.pdbx_seq_one_letter_code
_entity_poly.pdbx_strand_id
1 'polypeptide(L)'
;MKKIRCLKSFLIAAIPLFALSCSTLKDFGLSPSINFQNVAINSLDLEGITFNCDYSIQNPYPLSFSVKQVSADVLYENTKFTSLSADKGVSVAALGTKNNSFTFKIPYSTILNFSKSASGKKSLPFAISGNASIDLSKIPLMENQTATLPFKKSFEVPVFKPEISLSNPKIVLPSLSEMKNAFTSGGMTVAAAAVAASSILSGSKVSSDIFDNVNMNLKCNFDLNVANSGSAAWKFILKNCSVKTSKNSSAALVDLSAAAKSNTEITSSSGTIPLTATLNTLNAGKFVAQILNKSGENPVFSVESGLSFPELSYAAELPLSYSKEIPLSSFKVSKK
;
A
#
# COMPACT_ATOMS: atom_id res chain seq x y z
N MET A 1 77.34 -2.53 -19.69
CA MET A 1 76.37 -3.15 -20.61
C MET A 1 75.86 -4.48 -20.06
N LYS A 2 75.19 -4.48 -18.83
CA LYS A 2 74.66 -5.72 -18.20
C LYS A 2 73.24 -5.54 -17.60
N LYS A 3 72.51 -4.43 -17.86
CA LYS A 3 71.20 -4.12 -17.28
C LYS A 3 69.95 -4.37 -18.18
N ILE A 4 70.14 -4.79 -19.43
CA ILE A 4 69.01 -4.93 -20.38
C ILE A 4 68.47 -6.38 -20.51
N ARG A 5 69.19 -7.38 -19.97
CA ARG A 5 68.75 -8.81 -20.10
C ARG A 5 67.73 -9.26 -19.08
N CYS A 6 67.59 -8.61 -17.93
CA CYS A 6 66.58 -8.97 -16.89
C CYS A 6 65.17 -8.50 -17.23
N LEU A 7 64.96 -7.44 -18.04
CA LEU A 7 63.64 -6.88 -18.32
C LEU A 7 62.87 -7.72 -19.37
N LYS A 8 63.58 -8.40 -20.25
CA LYS A 8 62.93 -9.26 -21.28
C LYS A 8 62.47 -10.61 -20.73
N SER A 9 63.07 -11.11 -19.66
CA SER A 9 62.64 -12.38 -19.01
C SER A 9 61.41 -12.20 -18.12
N PHE A 10 61.13 -10.99 -17.61
CA PHE A 10 59.94 -10.72 -16.82
C PHE A 10 58.68 -10.53 -17.65
N LEU A 11 58.83 -10.11 -18.91
CA LEU A 11 57.71 -9.90 -19.83
C LEU A 11 57.19 -11.22 -20.44
N ILE A 12 58.01 -12.25 -20.49
CA ILE A 12 57.66 -13.57 -21.06
C ILE A 12 56.99 -14.46 -20.02
N ALA A 13 57.18 -14.23 -18.71
CA ALA A 13 56.55 -14.99 -17.64
C ALA A 13 55.11 -14.53 -17.33
N ALA A 14 54.67 -13.35 -17.82
CA ALA A 14 53.33 -12.83 -17.59
C ALA A 14 52.30 -13.30 -18.64
N ILE A 15 52.73 -13.84 -19.77
CA ILE A 15 51.85 -14.27 -20.87
C ILE A 15 51.10 -15.61 -20.62
N PRO A 16 51.65 -16.62 -19.90
CA PRO A 16 50.91 -17.86 -19.70
C PRO A 16 49.78 -17.77 -18.65
N LEU A 17 49.69 -16.67 -17.86
CA LEU A 17 48.59 -16.55 -16.89
C LEU A 17 47.22 -16.15 -17.52
N PHE A 18 47.20 -15.71 -18.76
CA PHE A 18 45.94 -15.36 -19.44
C PHE A 18 45.36 -16.47 -20.32
N ALA A 19 46.06 -17.62 -20.45
CA ALA A 19 45.61 -18.76 -21.24
C ALA A 19 44.87 -19.84 -20.44
N LEU A 20 44.44 -19.53 -19.22
CA LEU A 20 43.53 -20.40 -18.49
C LEU A 20 42.15 -20.31 -19.14
N SER A 21 41.82 -21.32 -19.94
CA SER A 21 40.50 -21.48 -20.55
C SER A 21 39.40 -21.40 -19.51
N CYS A 22 38.23 -20.91 -19.85
CA CYS A 22 37.07 -20.79 -18.96
C CYS A 22 36.59 -22.10 -18.35
N SER A 23 36.95 -23.24 -18.88
CA SER A 23 36.76 -24.54 -18.22
C SER A 23 37.54 -24.61 -16.91
N THR A 24 38.77 -24.11 -16.87
CA THR A 24 39.60 -24.06 -15.66
C THR A 24 39.09 -23.03 -14.61
N LEU A 25 38.47 -21.92 -15.03
CA LEU A 25 37.89 -20.98 -14.07
C LEU A 25 36.65 -21.53 -13.34
N LYS A 26 35.88 -22.40 -14.01
CA LYS A 26 34.81 -23.18 -13.34
C LYS A 26 35.40 -24.19 -12.37
N ASP A 27 36.49 -24.82 -12.68
CA ASP A 27 37.16 -25.79 -11.84
C ASP A 27 37.81 -25.15 -10.58
N PHE A 28 38.10 -23.84 -10.64
CA PHE A 28 38.53 -23.05 -9.48
C PHE A 28 37.36 -22.52 -8.62
N GLY A 29 36.08 -22.88 -8.90
CA GLY A 29 34.91 -22.45 -8.17
C GLY A 29 34.55 -20.97 -8.32
N LEU A 30 35.19 -20.25 -9.26
CA LEU A 30 34.92 -18.85 -9.54
C LEU A 30 33.77 -18.73 -10.56
N SER A 31 32.55 -18.81 -10.05
CA SER A 31 31.34 -18.58 -10.86
C SER A 31 30.60 -17.34 -10.36
N PRO A 32 30.04 -16.53 -11.27
CA PRO A 32 29.13 -15.48 -10.86
C PRO A 32 27.99 -16.07 -10.02
N SER A 33 27.51 -15.30 -9.06
CA SER A 33 26.38 -15.74 -8.23
C SER A 33 25.32 -14.66 -8.14
N ILE A 34 24.07 -15.10 -8.00
CA ILE A 34 22.95 -14.25 -7.66
C ILE A 34 22.40 -14.70 -6.30
N ASN A 35 22.35 -13.77 -5.35
CA ASN A 35 21.90 -14.04 -4.00
C ASN A 35 20.70 -13.17 -3.67
N PHE A 36 19.57 -13.79 -3.35
CA PHE A 36 18.41 -13.10 -2.83
C PHE A 36 18.59 -12.84 -1.34
N GLN A 37 18.63 -11.56 -0.99
CA GLN A 37 18.87 -11.13 0.39
C GLN A 37 17.56 -11.14 1.18
N ASN A 38 16.53 -10.48 0.65
CA ASN A 38 15.28 -10.30 1.35
C ASN A 38 14.09 -10.31 0.38
N VAL A 39 12.96 -10.86 0.86
CA VAL A 39 11.64 -10.65 0.27
C VAL A 39 10.75 -10.11 1.38
N ALA A 40 10.35 -8.87 1.28
CA ALA A 40 9.55 -8.19 2.30
C ALA A 40 8.28 -7.60 1.69
N ILE A 41 7.27 -7.42 2.53
CA ILE A 41 6.07 -6.67 2.13
C ILE A 41 6.46 -5.19 2.04
N ASN A 42 6.25 -4.61 0.87
CA ASN A 42 6.54 -3.21 0.59
C ASN A 42 5.32 -2.31 0.83
N SER A 43 4.15 -2.75 0.37
CA SER A 43 2.90 -2.00 0.54
C SER A 43 1.68 -2.91 0.42
N LEU A 44 0.55 -2.38 0.88
CA LEU A 44 -0.77 -3.00 0.80
C LEU A 44 -1.74 -1.99 0.18
N ASP A 45 -2.68 -2.50 -0.60
CA ASP A 45 -3.88 -1.78 -1.01
C ASP A 45 -5.10 -2.70 -0.88
N LEU A 46 -6.26 -2.29 -1.41
CA LEU A 46 -7.47 -3.12 -1.34
C LEU A 46 -7.50 -4.29 -2.34
N GLU A 47 -6.54 -4.35 -3.24
CA GLU A 47 -6.49 -5.38 -4.29
C GLU A 47 -5.48 -6.48 -3.99
N GLY A 48 -4.37 -6.16 -3.30
CA GLY A 48 -3.31 -7.12 -3.06
C GLY A 48 -2.16 -6.63 -2.19
N ILE A 49 -1.16 -7.48 -2.09
CA ILE A 49 0.08 -7.25 -1.35
C ILE A 49 1.20 -7.05 -2.37
N THR A 50 1.91 -5.93 -2.27
CA THR A 50 3.12 -5.66 -3.07
C THR A 50 4.35 -6.06 -2.27
N PHE A 51 5.17 -6.90 -2.85
CA PHE A 51 6.44 -7.35 -2.29
C PHE A 51 7.60 -6.62 -2.95
N ASN A 52 8.64 -6.34 -2.17
CA ASN A 52 9.96 -5.97 -2.66
C ASN A 52 10.91 -7.16 -2.49
N CYS A 53 11.69 -7.43 -3.52
CA CYS A 53 12.67 -8.49 -3.52
C CYS A 53 14.05 -7.90 -3.80
N ASP A 54 14.92 -7.95 -2.79
CA ASP A 54 16.29 -7.47 -2.88
C ASP A 54 17.23 -8.61 -3.23
N TYR A 55 18.10 -8.39 -4.18
CA TYR A 55 19.09 -9.36 -4.61
C TYR A 55 20.44 -8.70 -4.91
N SER A 56 21.49 -9.48 -4.84
CA SER A 56 22.83 -9.08 -5.22
C SER A 56 23.41 -10.01 -6.28
N ILE A 57 24.18 -9.44 -7.20
CA ILE A 57 24.92 -10.17 -8.22
C ILE A 57 26.39 -9.95 -7.93
N GLN A 58 27.12 -11.05 -7.74
CA GLN A 58 28.56 -11.04 -7.48
C GLN A 58 29.32 -11.42 -8.75
N ASN A 59 30.30 -10.62 -9.08
CA ASN A 59 31.23 -10.85 -10.18
C ASN A 59 32.60 -11.26 -9.61
N PRO A 60 33.01 -12.52 -9.74
CA PRO A 60 34.30 -12.98 -9.29
C PRO A 60 35.41 -12.74 -10.31
N TYR A 61 35.07 -12.25 -11.52
CA TYR A 61 36.01 -12.06 -12.61
C TYR A 61 36.72 -10.70 -12.52
N PRO A 62 37.99 -10.62 -13.01
CA PRO A 62 38.74 -9.37 -13.07
C PRO A 62 38.26 -8.40 -14.19
N LEU A 63 37.18 -8.76 -14.88
CA LEU A 63 36.54 -7.98 -15.94
C LEU A 63 35.07 -7.76 -15.60
N SER A 64 34.53 -6.59 -15.97
CA SER A 64 33.11 -6.30 -15.82
C SER A 64 32.27 -7.11 -16.80
N PHE A 65 31.09 -7.52 -16.39
CA PHE A 65 30.06 -8.10 -17.25
C PHE A 65 28.73 -7.40 -17.14
N SER A 66 27.83 -7.66 -18.07
CA SER A 66 26.46 -7.15 -18.04
C SER A 66 25.46 -8.29 -17.89
N VAL A 67 24.49 -8.10 -16.99
CA VAL A 67 23.32 -8.97 -16.91
C VAL A 67 22.30 -8.45 -17.92
N LYS A 68 21.99 -9.24 -18.94
CA LYS A 68 21.05 -8.87 -20.01
C LYS A 68 19.61 -8.88 -19.52
N GLN A 69 19.26 -9.93 -18.79
CA GLN A 69 17.89 -10.17 -18.36
C GLN A 69 17.87 -10.94 -17.04
N VAL A 70 16.94 -10.57 -16.17
CA VAL A 70 16.56 -11.39 -15.03
C VAL A 70 15.10 -11.77 -15.23
N SER A 71 14.83 -13.05 -15.37
CA SER A 71 13.47 -13.61 -15.48
C SER A 71 13.18 -14.52 -14.29
N ALA A 72 12.00 -14.38 -13.71
CA ALA A 72 11.57 -15.19 -12.59
C ALA A 72 10.09 -15.52 -12.65
N ASP A 73 9.73 -16.66 -12.13
CA ASP A 73 8.35 -17.06 -11.87
C ASP A 73 8.07 -17.01 -10.37
N VAL A 74 6.93 -16.47 -10.00
CA VAL A 74 6.40 -16.57 -8.64
C VAL A 74 5.52 -17.82 -8.58
N LEU A 75 5.85 -18.72 -7.68
CA LEU A 75 5.25 -20.04 -7.54
C LEU A 75 4.58 -20.17 -6.18
N TYR A 76 3.40 -20.79 -6.15
CA TYR A 76 2.83 -21.41 -4.95
C TYR A 76 2.89 -22.92 -5.10
N GLU A 77 3.59 -23.59 -4.18
CA GLU A 77 3.99 -24.98 -4.33
C GLU A 77 4.73 -25.17 -5.67
N ASN A 78 4.20 -25.82 -6.65
CA ASN A 78 4.80 -25.93 -7.99
C ASN A 78 3.95 -25.24 -9.07
N THR A 79 2.91 -24.52 -8.66
CA THR A 79 2.01 -23.84 -9.59
C THR A 79 2.49 -22.42 -9.82
N LYS A 80 2.75 -22.11 -11.10
CA LYS A 80 3.12 -20.75 -11.50
C LYS A 80 1.95 -19.80 -11.37
N PHE A 81 2.19 -18.70 -10.64
CA PHE A 81 1.22 -17.63 -10.49
C PHE A 81 1.46 -16.50 -11.49
N THR A 82 2.69 -16.00 -11.59
CA THR A 82 3.06 -14.90 -12.47
C THR A 82 4.51 -15.02 -12.88
N SER A 83 4.87 -14.33 -13.98
CA SER A 83 6.25 -14.17 -14.41
C SER A 83 6.68 -12.72 -14.23
N LEU A 84 7.92 -12.56 -13.85
CA LEU A 84 8.61 -11.30 -13.68
C LEU A 84 9.78 -11.24 -14.65
N SER A 85 9.98 -10.10 -15.27
CA SER A 85 11.12 -9.86 -16.14
C SER A 85 11.67 -8.47 -15.87
N ALA A 86 12.98 -8.37 -15.73
CA ALA A 86 13.70 -7.12 -15.68
C ALA A 86 14.62 -7.04 -16.90
N ASP A 87 14.23 -6.26 -17.88
CA ASP A 87 14.91 -6.16 -19.19
C ASP A 87 16.09 -5.16 -19.20
N LYS A 88 16.33 -4.48 -18.09
CA LYS A 88 17.43 -3.51 -18.00
C LYS A 88 18.71 -4.21 -17.60
N GLY A 89 19.63 -4.27 -18.55
CA GLY A 89 20.98 -4.76 -18.31
C GLY A 89 21.65 -4.04 -17.13
N VAL A 90 22.08 -4.83 -16.15
CA VAL A 90 22.82 -4.37 -14.98
C VAL A 90 24.28 -4.66 -15.20
N SER A 91 25.13 -3.62 -15.24
CA SER A 91 26.58 -3.82 -15.30
C SER A 91 27.13 -4.09 -13.91
N VAL A 92 27.92 -5.15 -13.77
CA VAL A 92 28.62 -5.54 -12.54
C VAL A 92 30.11 -5.34 -12.75
N ALA A 93 30.72 -4.48 -11.94
CA ALA A 93 32.16 -4.18 -12.02
C ALA A 93 33.01 -5.43 -11.78
N ALA A 94 34.25 -5.39 -12.25
CA ALA A 94 35.25 -6.43 -11.99
C ALA A 94 35.43 -6.64 -10.49
N LEU A 95 35.44 -7.90 -10.04
CA LEU A 95 35.56 -8.31 -8.64
C LEU A 95 34.54 -7.64 -7.71
N GLY A 96 33.42 -7.15 -8.27
CA GLY A 96 32.42 -6.35 -7.57
C GLY A 96 31.12 -7.08 -7.28
N THR A 97 30.32 -6.45 -6.42
CA THR A 97 28.94 -6.85 -6.15
C THR A 97 28.00 -5.70 -6.50
N LYS A 98 26.89 -6.02 -7.17
CA LYS A 98 25.83 -5.06 -7.49
C LYS A 98 24.54 -5.47 -6.82
N ASN A 99 24.03 -4.59 -5.95
CA ASN A 99 22.71 -4.74 -5.36
C ASN A 99 21.65 -4.17 -6.28
N ASN A 100 20.50 -4.83 -6.33
CA ASN A 100 19.33 -4.42 -7.11
C ASN A 100 18.05 -4.92 -6.44
N SER A 101 16.91 -4.44 -6.90
CA SER A 101 15.60 -4.87 -6.39
C SER A 101 14.55 -4.87 -7.49
N PHE A 102 13.49 -5.63 -7.30
CA PHE A 102 12.27 -5.55 -8.09
C PHE A 102 11.05 -5.72 -7.19
N THR A 103 9.91 -5.21 -7.64
CA THR A 103 8.63 -5.34 -6.94
C THR A 103 7.65 -6.16 -7.75
N PHE A 104 6.75 -6.87 -7.03
CA PHE A 104 5.64 -7.59 -7.63
C PHE A 104 4.44 -7.59 -6.68
N LYS A 105 3.23 -7.70 -7.25
CA LYS A 105 1.97 -7.69 -6.48
C LYS A 105 1.30 -9.06 -6.56
N ILE A 106 0.85 -9.56 -5.41
CA ILE A 106 0.01 -10.75 -5.31
C ILE A 106 -1.40 -10.30 -4.95
N PRO A 107 -2.41 -10.47 -5.84
CA PRO A 107 -3.79 -10.13 -5.54
C PRO A 107 -4.37 -10.98 -4.40
N TYR A 108 -5.23 -10.39 -3.57
CA TYR A 108 -5.90 -11.14 -2.49
C TYR A 108 -6.75 -12.29 -3.00
N SER A 109 -7.37 -12.15 -4.17
CA SER A 109 -8.12 -13.23 -4.81
C SER A 109 -7.26 -14.48 -5.04
N THR A 110 -6.01 -14.29 -5.44
CA THR A 110 -5.04 -15.38 -5.63
C THR A 110 -4.67 -16.02 -4.30
N ILE A 111 -4.36 -15.21 -3.28
CA ILE A 111 -4.02 -15.70 -1.94
C ILE A 111 -5.18 -16.54 -1.37
N LEU A 112 -6.40 -16.01 -1.44
CA LEU A 112 -7.59 -16.70 -0.94
C LEU A 112 -7.94 -17.96 -1.75
N ASN A 113 -7.69 -17.96 -3.06
CA ASN A 113 -7.90 -19.16 -3.87
C ASN A 113 -6.94 -20.30 -3.48
N PHE A 114 -5.68 -19.98 -3.28
CA PHE A 114 -4.70 -20.98 -2.82
C PHE A 114 -4.93 -21.40 -1.36
N SER A 115 -5.45 -20.50 -0.51
CA SER A 115 -5.75 -20.84 0.89
C SER A 115 -6.87 -21.84 1.07
N LYS A 116 -7.76 -22.04 0.07
CA LYS A 116 -8.83 -23.03 0.12
C LYS A 116 -8.30 -24.46 0.24
N SER A 117 -7.17 -24.77 -0.42
CA SER A 117 -6.49 -26.06 -0.29
C SER A 117 -5.65 -26.18 0.98
N ALA A 118 -5.35 -25.04 1.63
CA ALA A 118 -4.51 -24.93 2.81
C ALA A 118 -5.33 -24.49 4.04
N SER A 119 -6.46 -25.15 4.28
CA SER A 119 -7.43 -24.80 5.33
C SER A 119 -6.77 -24.52 6.69
N GLY A 120 -7.05 -23.34 7.26
CA GLY A 120 -6.54 -22.91 8.56
C GLY A 120 -5.11 -22.40 8.60
N LYS A 121 -4.36 -22.43 7.49
CA LYS A 121 -3.03 -21.81 7.45
C LYS A 121 -3.15 -20.28 7.49
N LYS A 122 -2.31 -19.66 8.30
CA LYS A 122 -2.23 -18.20 8.45
C LYS A 122 -1.33 -17.56 7.39
N SER A 123 -0.41 -18.33 6.82
CA SER A 123 0.45 -17.95 5.71
C SER A 123 0.59 -19.08 4.69
N LEU A 124 0.97 -18.73 3.48
CA LEU A 124 1.21 -19.65 2.37
C LEU A 124 2.68 -19.54 1.93
N PRO A 125 3.39 -20.68 1.73
CA PRO A 125 4.75 -20.67 1.25
C PRO A 125 4.78 -20.41 -0.27
N PHE A 126 5.30 -19.26 -0.65
CA PHE A 126 5.58 -18.91 -2.04
C PHE A 126 7.08 -19.04 -2.32
N ALA A 127 7.42 -19.16 -3.59
CA ALA A 127 8.80 -19.11 -4.03
C ALA A 127 8.94 -18.23 -5.27
N ILE A 128 10.08 -17.53 -5.37
CA ILE A 128 10.57 -16.93 -6.60
C ILE A 128 11.62 -17.87 -7.15
N SER A 129 11.46 -18.32 -8.38
CA SER A 129 12.41 -19.19 -9.07
C SER A 129 12.67 -18.66 -10.47
N GLY A 130 13.93 -18.55 -10.87
CA GLY A 130 14.23 -17.95 -12.16
C GLY A 130 15.68 -18.07 -12.55
N ASN A 131 16.03 -17.28 -13.57
CA ASN A 131 17.36 -17.26 -14.14
C ASN A 131 17.80 -15.82 -14.43
N ALA A 132 19.09 -15.55 -14.24
CA ALA A 132 19.75 -14.35 -14.74
C ALA A 132 20.67 -14.71 -15.90
N SER A 133 20.52 -14.01 -17.03
CA SER A 133 21.38 -14.19 -18.20
C SER A 133 22.51 -13.17 -18.20
N ILE A 134 23.75 -13.64 -18.19
CA ILE A 134 24.95 -12.80 -18.16
C ILE A 134 25.56 -12.77 -19.55
N ASP A 135 25.88 -11.58 -20.04
CA ASP A 135 26.63 -11.35 -21.26
C ASP A 135 28.13 -11.45 -20.98
N LEU A 136 28.74 -12.49 -21.49
CA LEU A 136 30.18 -12.73 -21.39
C LEU A 136 30.97 -12.22 -22.59
N SER A 137 30.35 -11.53 -23.54
CA SER A 137 30.99 -11.08 -24.78
C SER A 137 32.20 -10.16 -24.58
N LYS A 138 32.30 -9.50 -23.43
CA LYS A 138 33.45 -8.65 -23.05
C LYS A 138 34.61 -9.43 -22.42
N ILE A 139 34.44 -10.72 -22.17
CA ILE A 139 35.47 -11.57 -21.60
C ILE A 139 36.23 -12.23 -22.74
N PRO A 140 37.55 -12.03 -22.85
CA PRO A 140 38.36 -12.66 -23.89
C PRO A 140 38.14 -14.18 -23.92
N LEU A 141 38.04 -14.76 -25.10
CA LEU A 141 37.74 -16.16 -25.37
C LEU A 141 36.31 -16.62 -25.08
N MET A 142 35.43 -15.69 -24.69
CA MET A 142 34.01 -15.96 -24.44
C MET A 142 33.08 -15.12 -25.34
N GLU A 143 33.58 -14.67 -26.46
CA GLU A 143 32.80 -13.89 -27.42
C GLU A 143 31.54 -14.65 -27.84
N ASN A 144 30.38 -13.96 -27.74
CA ASN A 144 29.05 -14.51 -28.01
C ASN A 144 28.52 -15.58 -27.03
N GLN A 145 29.15 -15.76 -25.87
CA GLN A 145 28.61 -16.65 -24.84
C GLN A 145 27.71 -15.91 -23.88
N THR A 146 26.69 -16.63 -23.43
CA THR A 146 25.76 -16.19 -22.35
C THR A 146 25.77 -17.25 -21.26
N ALA A 147 26.04 -16.85 -20.03
CA ALA A 147 25.89 -17.74 -18.90
C ALA A 147 24.51 -17.54 -18.26
N THR A 148 23.91 -18.61 -17.77
CA THR A 148 22.65 -18.59 -17.08
C THR A 148 22.86 -18.95 -15.60
N LEU A 149 22.44 -18.06 -14.71
CA LEU A 149 22.49 -18.26 -13.27
C LEU A 149 21.10 -18.58 -12.75
N PRO A 150 20.83 -19.81 -12.32
CA PRO A 150 19.56 -20.14 -11.68
C PRO A 150 19.51 -19.60 -10.25
N PHE A 151 18.32 -19.23 -9.82
CA PHE A 151 18.07 -18.82 -8.45
C PHE A 151 16.71 -19.28 -7.93
N LYS A 152 16.59 -19.43 -6.62
CA LYS A 152 15.32 -19.72 -5.94
C LYS A 152 15.33 -19.11 -4.55
N LYS A 153 14.21 -18.47 -4.16
CA LYS A 153 13.99 -17.94 -2.81
C LYS A 153 12.56 -18.21 -2.37
N SER A 154 12.40 -18.83 -1.21
CA SER A 154 11.07 -19.01 -0.59
C SER A 154 10.76 -17.86 0.36
N PHE A 155 9.48 -17.53 0.49
CA PHE A 155 8.95 -16.50 1.40
C PHE A 155 7.51 -16.85 1.78
N GLU A 156 7.03 -16.27 2.88
CA GLU A 156 5.67 -16.49 3.37
C GLU A 156 4.76 -15.34 2.95
N VAL A 157 3.56 -15.65 2.51
CA VAL A 157 2.52 -14.69 2.16
C VAL A 157 1.37 -14.82 3.14
N PRO A 158 0.98 -13.77 3.88
CA PRO A 158 -0.12 -13.86 4.83
C PRO A 158 -1.44 -14.15 4.10
N VAL A 159 -2.25 -15.04 4.65
CA VAL A 159 -3.63 -15.28 4.18
C VAL A 159 -4.50 -14.15 4.72
N PHE A 160 -4.51 -13.05 4.01
CA PHE A 160 -5.09 -11.79 4.43
C PHE A 160 -5.87 -11.13 3.29
N LYS A 161 -6.98 -10.50 3.64
CA LYS A 161 -7.72 -9.59 2.75
C LYS A 161 -8.44 -8.56 3.60
N PRO A 162 -8.02 -7.29 3.55
CA PRO A 162 -8.69 -6.23 4.31
C PRO A 162 -10.05 -5.89 3.68
N GLU A 163 -11.02 -5.69 4.51
CA GLU A 163 -12.32 -5.14 4.14
C GLU A 163 -12.59 -3.92 5.00
N ILE A 164 -12.78 -2.77 4.36
CA ILE A 164 -13.09 -1.50 5.02
C ILE A 164 -14.39 -0.98 4.46
N SER A 165 -15.31 -0.63 5.35
CA SER A 165 -16.57 -0.01 4.94
C SER A 165 -17.03 1.01 5.98
N LEU A 166 -17.79 1.98 5.50
CA LEU A 166 -18.48 2.95 6.34
C LEU A 166 -19.96 2.62 6.36
N SER A 167 -20.55 2.64 7.55
CA SER A 167 -21.98 2.43 7.72
C SER A 167 -22.60 3.47 8.65
N ASN A 168 -23.92 3.49 8.67
CA ASN A 168 -24.72 4.33 9.57
C ASN A 168 -24.37 5.82 9.58
N PRO A 169 -24.10 6.48 8.41
CA PRO A 169 -23.88 7.91 8.43
C PRO A 169 -25.14 8.62 8.93
N LYS A 170 -24.99 9.39 10.03
CA LYS A 170 -26.10 9.97 10.75
C LYS A 170 -25.79 11.38 11.21
N ILE A 171 -26.66 12.33 10.85
CA ILE A 171 -26.66 13.68 11.43
C ILE A 171 -27.66 13.73 12.58
N VAL A 172 -27.23 14.22 13.72
CA VAL A 172 -28.07 14.49 14.87
C VAL A 172 -28.35 15.99 14.90
N LEU A 173 -29.61 16.34 14.68
CA LEU A 173 -30.04 17.72 14.71
C LEU A 173 -30.19 18.18 16.18
N PRO A 174 -29.85 19.45 16.47
CA PRO A 174 -30.16 20.07 17.73
C PRO A 174 -31.67 20.11 18.02
N SER A 175 -32.04 20.39 19.25
CA SER A 175 -33.42 20.60 19.61
C SER A 175 -34.04 21.82 18.89
N LEU A 176 -35.37 21.88 18.86
CA LEU A 176 -36.08 23.02 18.23
C LEU A 176 -35.66 24.36 18.87
N SER A 177 -35.47 24.42 20.17
CA SER A 177 -35.04 25.62 20.88
C SER A 177 -33.62 26.03 20.53
N GLU A 178 -32.68 25.07 20.49
CA GLU A 178 -31.30 25.32 20.11
C GLU A 178 -31.21 25.85 18.66
N MET A 179 -31.98 25.27 17.73
CA MET A 179 -32.02 25.73 16.33
C MET A 179 -32.63 27.14 16.20
N LYS A 180 -33.76 27.40 16.88
CA LYS A 180 -34.37 28.73 16.89
C LYS A 180 -33.39 29.80 17.37
N ASN A 181 -32.72 29.53 18.48
CA ASN A 181 -31.72 30.45 19.04
C ASN A 181 -30.55 30.69 18.06
N ALA A 182 -30.05 29.63 17.43
CA ALA A 182 -28.96 29.75 16.43
C ALA A 182 -29.39 30.59 15.21
N PHE A 183 -30.59 30.37 14.69
CA PHE A 183 -31.12 31.14 13.55
C PHE A 183 -31.40 32.62 13.92
N THR A 184 -31.93 32.85 15.10
CA THR A 184 -32.15 34.23 15.59
C THR A 184 -30.83 34.96 15.79
N SER A 185 -29.84 34.30 16.38
CA SER A 185 -28.48 34.86 16.52
C SER A 185 -27.78 35.10 15.15
N GLY A 186 -28.14 34.33 14.13
CA GLY A 186 -27.70 34.52 12.75
C GLY A 186 -28.42 35.63 11.98
N GLY A 187 -29.34 36.37 12.67
CA GLY A 187 -30.03 37.52 12.08
C GLY A 187 -31.47 37.28 11.61
N MET A 188 -32.00 36.06 11.77
CA MET A 188 -33.42 35.80 11.44
C MET A 188 -34.34 36.38 12.49
N THR A 189 -35.55 36.81 12.05
CA THR A 189 -36.62 37.13 12.97
C THR A 189 -37.06 35.87 13.75
N VAL A 190 -37.61 36.05 14.96
CA VAL A 190 -38.08 34.92 15.80
C VAL A 190 -39.08 34.02 15.06
N ALA A 191 -39.98 34.65 14.27
CA ALA A 191 -41.00 33.94 13.48
C ALA A 191 -40.31 33.13 12.34
N ALA A 192 -39.40 33.74 11.57
CA ALA A 192 -38.68 33.09 10.50
C ALA A 192 -37.80 31.92 11.05
N ALA A 193 -37.12 32.15 12.18
CA ALA A 193 -36.31 31.14 12.83
C ALA A 193 -37.14 29.92 13.28
N ALA A 194 -38.37 30.17 13.79
CA ALA A 194 -39.29 29.10 14.18
C ALA A 194 -39.75 28.27 12.98
N VAL A 195 -40.07 28.92 11.85
CA VAL A 195 -40.45 28.25 10.62
C VAL A 195 -39.30 27.44 10.06
N ALA A 196 -38.10 28.05 9.96
CA ALA A 196 -36.90 27.38 9.48
C ALA A 196 -36.56 26.11 10.30
N ALA A 197 -36.52 26.23 11.63
CA ALA A 197 -36.24 25.11 12.53
C ALA A 197 -37.30 24.00 12.40
N SER A 198 -38.56 24.35 12.32
CA SER A 198 -39.67 23.39 12.17
C SER A 198 -39.60 22.69 10.79
N SER A 199 -39.28 23.41 9.71
CA SER A 199 -39.09 22.83 8.38
C SER A 199 -37.97 21.81 8.35
N ILE A 200 -36.80 22.11 8.96
CA ILE A 200 -35.69 21.16 9.07
C ILE A 200 -36.11 19.92 9.85
N LEU A 201 -36.79 20.10 10.99
CA LEU A 201 -37.24 18.98 11.82
C LEU A 201 -38.36 18.16 11.17
N SER A 202 -39.18 18.74 10.32
CA SER A 202 -40.19 17.99 9.54
C SER A 202 -39.62 17.26 8.34
N GLY A 203 -38.35 17.50 7.99
CA GLY A 203 -37.70 16.93 6.81
C GLY A 203 -38.10 17.62 5.48
N SER A 204 -38.63 18.84 5.58
CA SER A 204 -38.92 19.66 4.41
C SER A 204 -37.60 20.08 3.72
N LYS A 205 -37.66 20.28 2.39
CA LYS A 205 -36.50 20.83 1.65
C LYS A 205 -36.15 22.22 2.18
N VAL A 206 -34.85 22.47 2.33
CA VAL A 206 -34.32 23.73 2.81
C VAL A 206 -33.43 24.39 1.75
N SER A 207 -33.41 25.71 1.70
CA SER A 207 -32.50 26.42 0.83
C SER A 207 -31.04 26.20 1.25
N SER A 208 -30.11 26.24 0.30
CA SER A 208 -28.67 26.05 0.58
C SER A 208 -28.07 27.17 1.45
N ASP A 209 -28.71 28.36 1.44
CA ASP A 209 -28.31 29.55 2.18
C ASP A 209 -28.95 29.67 3.58
N ILE A 210 -29.83 28.75 3.93
CA ILE A 210 -30.54 28.78 5.23
C ILE A 210 -29.57 28.83 6.43
N PHE A 211 -28.36 28.33 6.26
CA PHE A 211 -27.33 28.30 7.29
C PHE A 211 -26.33 29.46 7.18
N ASP A 212 -26.50 30.39 6.23
CA ASP A 212 -25.63 31.56 6.12
C ASP A 212 -25.67 32.38 7.41
N ASN A 213 -24.50 32.66 7.98
CA ASN A 213 -24.33 33.35 9.27
C ASN A 213 -24.90 32.61 10.50
N VAL A 214 -25.34 31.38 10.36
CA VAL A 214 -25.87 30.57 11.47
C VAL A 214 -24.74 29.77 12.11
N ASN A 215 -24.43 30.06 13.36
CA ASN A 215 -23.46 29.31 14.15
C ASN A 215 -24.14 28.20 14.93
N MET A 216 -24.15 27.01 14.37
CA MET A 216 -24.77 25.83 15.00
C MET A 216 -23.90 24.61 14.83
N ASN A 217 -23.76 23.83 15.89
CA ASN A 217 -23.01 22.59 15.86
C ASN A 217 -23.95 21.38 15.73
N LEU A 218 -23.71 20.57 14.70
CA LEU A 218 -24.38 19.28 14.52
C LEU A 218 -23.42 18.14 14.77
N LYS A 219 -23.92 17.09 15.41
CA LYS A 219 -23.15 15.84 15.53
C LYS A 219 -23.31 14.99 14.28
N CYS A 220 -22.22 14.50 13.77
CA CYS A 220 -22.19 13.57 12.64
C CYS A 220 -21.53 12.26 13.10
N ASN A 221 -22.27 11.17 13.08
CA ASN A 221 -21.84 9.86 13.52
C ASN A 221 -21.64 8.94 12.32
N PHE A 222 -20.62 8.09 12.39
CA PHE A 222 -20.32 7.07 11.41
C PHE A 222 -19.81 5.82 12.14
N ASP A 223 -20.00 4.67 11.54
CA ASP A 223 -19.37 3.42 11.98
C ASP A 223 -18.35 2.98 10.92
N LEU A 224 -17.08 2.97 11.27
CA LEU A 224 -16.04 2.39 10.45
C LEU A 224 -15.94 0.90 10.76
N ASN A 225 -16.36 0.06 9.82
CA ASN A 225 -16.23 -1.38 9.94
C ASN A 225 -14.96 -1.82 9.23
N VAL A 226 -14.17 -2.61 9.90
CA VAL A 226 -12.96 -3.22 9.36
C VAL A 226 -12.99 -4.72 9.62
N ALA A 227 -12.57 -5.49 8.63
CA ALA A 227 -12.49 -6.94 8.74
C ALA A 227 -11.30 -7.47 7.95
N ASN A 228 -10.87 -8.67 8.32
CA ASN A 228 -9.96 -9.50 7.57
C ASN A 228 -10.67 -10.78 7.18
N SER A 229 -10.92 -10.98 5.88
CA SER A 229 -11.51 -12.22 5.37
C SER A 229 -10.51 -13.38 5.28
N GLY A 230 -9.24 -13.16 5.62
CA GLY A 230 -8.21 -14.19 5.70
C GLY A 230 -8.01 -14.70 7.13
N SER A 231 -7.17 -15.73 7.28
CA SER A 231 -6.83 -16.38 8.56
C SER A 231 -5.58 -15.83 9.23
N ALA A 232 -4.84 -14.92 8.56
CA ALA A 232 -3.64 -14.32 9.15
C ALA A 232 -3.99 -13.47 10.38
N ALA A 233 -3.19 -13.58 11.44
CA ALA A 233 -3.26 -12.64 12.54
C ALA A 233 -2.85 -11.24 12.06
N TRP A 234 -3.60 -10.24 12.44
CA TRP A 234 -3.41 -8.87 12.02
C TRP A 234 -3.66 -7.88 13.16
N LYS A 235 -3.15 -6.68 12.99
CA LYS A 235 -3.41 -5.55 13.85
C LYS A 235 -3.72 -4.35 12.96
N PHE A 236 -4.92 -3.78 13.13
CA PHE A 236 -5.35 -2.56 12.44
C PHE A 236 -5.34 -1.39 13.41
N ILE A 237 -4.74 -0.28 13.03
CA ILE A 237 -4.68 0.95 13.82
C ILE A 237 -5.20 2.09 12.97
N LEU A 238 -6.30 2.71 13.38
CA LEU A 238 -6.79 3.92 12.73
C LEU A 238 -5.87 5.09 13.06
N LYS A 239 -5.28 5.74 12.04
CA LYS A 239 -4.38 6.90 12.20
C LYS A 239 -5.06 8.22 11.93
N ASN A 240 -5.85 8.26 10.85
CA ASN A 240 -6.54 9.47 10.44
C ASN A 240 -7.84 9.11 9.72
N CYS A 241 -8.85 9.97 9.84
CA CYS A 241 -10.00 9.90 8.97
C CYS A 241 -10.63 11.27 8.77
N SER A 242 -11.14 11.49 7.56
CA SER A 242 -11.70 12.78 7.17
C SER A 242 -12.88 12.60 6.21
N VAL A 243 -13.75 13.61 6.15
CA VAL A 243 -14.83 13.72 5.16
C VAL A 243 -14.65 14.99 4.38
N LYS A 244 -14.62 14.90 3.07
CA LYS A 244 -14.59 16.03 2.13
C LYS A 244 -15.95 16.19 1.46
N THR A 245 -16.31 17.41 1.06
CA THR A 245 -17.61 17.68 0.39
C THR A 245 -17.74 16.98 -0.95
N SER A 246 -16.63 16.75 -1.66
CA SER A 246 -16.57 16.10 -2.97
C SER A 246 -15.15 15.56 -3.25
N LYS A 247 -15.00 14.83 -4.35
CA LYS A 247 -13.68 14.37 -4.83
C LYS A 247 -12.68 15.50 -5.09
N ASN A 248 -13.18 16.64 -5.55
CA ASN A 248 -12.37 17.79 -5.95
C ASN A 248 -12.09 18.76 -4.79
N SER A 249 -12.65 18.51 -3.61
CA SER A 249 -12.40 19.35 -2.43
C SER A 249 -11.00 19.09 -1.88
N SER A 250 -10.21 20.13 -1.71
CA SER A 250 -8.89 20.06 -1.07
C SER A 250 -8.98 20.06 0.46
N ALA A 251 -10.07 20.59 1.02
CA ALA A 251 -10.27 20.72 2.46
C ALA A 251 -11.18 19.61 3.01
N ALA A 252 -10.80 19.04 4.15
CA ALA A 252 -11.69 18.19 4.91
C ALA A 252 -12.73 19.06 5.61
N LEU A 253 -14.02 18.75 5.45
CA LEU A 253 -15.10 19.40 6.22
C LEU A 253 -15.11 18.95 7.68
N VAL A 254 -14.75 17.70 7.89
CA VAL A 254 -14.76 17.05 9.17
C VAL A 254 -13.46 16.30 9.29
N ASP A 255 -12.69 16.66 10.28
CA ASP A 255 -11.51 15.90 10.68
C ASP A 255 -11.90 15.00 11.87
N LEU A 256 -11.91 13.71 11.63
CA LEU A 256 -12.20 12.69 12.64
C LEU A 256 -10.93 12.20 13.36
N SER A 257 -9.77 12.80 13.09
CA SER A 257 -8.49 12.36 13.65
C SER A 257 -8.47 12.37 15.18
N ALA A 258 -9.23 13.27 15.82
CA ALA A 258 -9.36 13.29 17.27
C ALA A 258 -10.09 12.07 17.81
N ALA A 259 -11.11 11.58 17.09
CA ALA A 259 -11.80 10.35 17.44
C ALA A 259 -10.93 9.11 17.15
N ALA A 260 -10.11 9.16 16.13
CA ALA A 260 -9.16 8.10 15.78
C ALA A 260 -8.05 7.93 16.83
N LYS A 261 -7.62 9.00 17.49
CA LYS A 261 -6.55 8.97 18.51
C LYS A 261 -6.93 8.28 19.81
N SER A 262 -8.21 8.00 20.05
CA SER A 262 -8.69 7.37 21.28
C SER A 262 -8.70 5.84 21.21
N ASN A 263 -7.61 5.21 20.82
CA ASN A 263 -7.39 3.76 20.98
C ASN A 263 -8.27 2.86 20.11
N THR A 264 -8.03 2.89 18.81
CA THR A 264 -8.78 2.06 17.86
C THR A 264 -7.89 1.02 17.22
N GLU A 265 -7.45 0.09 18.06
CA GLU A 265 -6.74 -1.10 17.62
C GLU A 265 -7.72 -2.26 17.49
N ILE A 266 -7.71 -2.92 16.33
CA ILE A 266 -8.50 -4.14 16.10
C ILE A 266 -7.53 -5.27 15.77
N THR A 267 -7.60 -6.32 16.57
CA THR A 267 -6.78 -7.55 16.44
C THR A 267 -7.63 -8.78 16.14
N SER A 268 -8.97 -8.69 16.32
CA SER A 268 -9.92 -9.75 15.95
C SER A 268 -10.17 -9.78 14.44
N SER A 269 -10.85 -10.81 13.95
CA SER A 269 -11.19 -10.96 12.53
C SER A 269 -12.04 -9.80 11.98
N SER A 270 -12.78 -9.10 12.84
CA SER A 270 -13.54 -7.90 12.48
C SER A 270 -13.77 -7.00 13.68
N GLY A 271 -14.04 -5.73 13.42
CA GLY A 271 -14.40 -4.77 14.45
C GLY A 271 -15.09 -3.53 13.87
N THR A 272 -15.77 -2.79 14.75
CA THR A 272 -16.43 -1.54 14.42
C THR A 272 -15.87 -0.42 15.28
N ILE A 273 -15.46 0.66 14.65
CA ILE A 273 -14.96 1.87 15.30
C ILE A 273 -16.05 2.94 15.17
N PRO A 274 -16.75 3.31 16.25
CA PRO A 274 -17.69 4.41 16.20
C PRO A 274 -16.93 5.75 16.13
N LEU A 275 -17.28 6.56 15.15
CA LEU A 275 -16.70 7.87 14.90
C LEU A 275 -17.76 8.95 15.10
N THR A 276 -17.43 9.99 15.84
CA THR A 276 -18.29 11.15 16.03
C THR A 276 -17.51 12.42 15.74
N ALA A 277 -18.09 13.27 14.91
CA ALA A 277 -17.55 14.58 14.60
C ALA A 277 -18.59 15.68 14.80
N THR A 278 -18.11 16.90 14.97
CA THR A 278 -18.96 18.09 15.05
C THR A 278 -18.82 18.88 13.75
N LEU A 279 -19.95 19.10 13.07
CA LEU A 279 -20.09 19.98 11.91
C LEU A 279 -20.59 21.34 12.38
N ASN A 280 -19.81 22.39 12.15
CA ASN A 280 -20.27 23.76 12.38
C ASN A 280 -20.89 24.30 11.10
N THR A 281 -22.11 24.83 11.18
CA THR A 281 -22.85 25.31 10.00
C THR A 281 -22.23 26.54 9.34
N LEU A 282 -21.47 27.38 10.03
CA LEU A 282 -20.73 28.48 9.39
C LEU A 282 -19.77 27.97 8.32
N ASN A 283 -19.13 26.83 8.54
CA ASN A 283 -18.16 26.25 7.62
C ASN A 283 -18.76 25.16 6.72
N ALA A 284 -19.82 24.51 7.14
CA ALA A 284 -20.41 23.34 6.52
C ALA A 284 -21.89 23.48 6.17
N GLY A 285 -22.47 24.69 6.23
CA GLY A 285 -23.93 24.92 6.07
C GLY A 285 -24.47 24.39 4.74
N LYS A 286 -23.80 24.67 3.62
CA LYS A 286 -24.19 24.13 2.30
C LYS A 286 -24.18 22.60 2.28
N PHE A 287 -23.18 21.99 2.87
CA PHE A 287 -23.07 20.53 2.95
C PHE A 287 -24.20 19.95 3.84
N VAL A 288 -24.51 20.59 4.96
CA VAL A 288 -25.63 20.20 5.80
C VAL A 288 -26.96 20.29 5.02
N ALA A 289 -27.18 21.37 4.29
CA ALA A 289 -28.37 21.51 3.42
C ALA A 289 -28.43 20.41 2.33
N GLN A 290 -27.31 20.06 1.71
CA GLN A 290 -27.24 18.97 0.74
C GLN A 290 -27.63 17.62 1.37
N ILE A 291 -27.15 17.32 2.57
CA ILE A 291 -27.53 16.08 3.29
C ILE A 291 -29.02 16.08 3.64
N LEU A 292 -29.55 17.19 4.14
CA LEU A 292 -30.97 17.31 4.50
C LEU A 292 -31.88 17.14 3.25
N ASN A 293 -31.48 17.73 2.14
CA ASN A 293 -32.20 17.64 0.88
C ASN A 293 -31.92 16.36 0.09
N LYS A 294 -30.93 15.57 0.51
CA LYS A 294 -30.40 14.39 -0.22
C LYS A 294 -30.05 14.70 -1.67
N SER A 295 -29.50 15.89 -1.91
CA SER A 295 -29.17 16.39 -3.26
C SER A 295 -27.84 17.15 -3.25
N GLY A 296 -27.07 17.00 -4.32
CA GLY A 296 -25.73 17.57 -4.47
C GLY A 296 -24.68 16.50 -4.72
N GLU A 297 -23.41 16.89 -4.59
CA GLU A 297 -22.29 15.97 -4.73
C GLU A 297 -22.15 15.06 -3.50
N ASN A 298 -21.80 13.80 -3.76
CA ASN A 298 -21.53 12.86 -2.68
C ASN A 298 -20.22 13.23 -1.97
N PRO A 299 -20.22 13.26 -0.63
CA PRO A 299 -19.00 13.45 0.14
C PRO A 299 -18.06 12.24 -0.01
N VAL A 300 -16.77 12.50 0.12
CA VAL A 300 -15.74 11.49 0.10
C VAL A 300 -15.20 11.27 1.51
N PHE A 301 -15.34 10.06 1.99
CA PHE A 301 -14.75 9.60 3.23
C PHE A 301 -13.37 8.99 2.96
N SER A 302 -12.38 9.41 3.72
CA SER A 302 -11.01 8.91 3.61
C SER A 302 -10.50 8.42 4.96
N VAL A 303 -9.82 7.29 4.95
CA VAL A 303 -9.20 6.65 6.11
C VAL A 303 -7.74 6.40 5.82
N GLU A 304 -6.89 6.70 6.79
CA GLU A 304 -5.50 6.29 6.84
C GLU A 304 -5.30 5.40 8.06
N SER A 305 -4.69 4.25 7.86
CA SER A 305 -4.48 3.25 8.91
C SER A 305 -3.10 2.63 8.81
N GLY A 306 -2.67 2.01 9.91
CA GLY A 306 -1.52 1.12 9.98
C GLY A 306 -1.99 -0.33 10.07
N LEU A 307 -1.33 -1.20 9.33
CA LEU A 307 -1.52 -2.65 9.40
C LEU A 307 -0.21 -3.32 9.77
N SER A 308 -0.26 -4.28 10.67
CA SER A 308 0.87 -5.17 10.95
C SER A 308 0.43 -6.62 11.08
N PHE A 309 1.37 -7.52 10.88
CA PHE A 309 1.19 -8.97 10.96
C PHE A 309 2.12 -9.52 12.06
N PRO A 310 1.63 -9.64 13.31
CA PRO A 310 2.49 -9.98 14.46
C PRO A 310 3.25 -11.31 14.32
N GLU A 311 2.73 -12.23 13.51
CA GLU A 311 3.33 -13.55 13.28
C GLU A 311 4.40 -13.56 12.16
N LEU A 312 4.56 -12.43 11.43
CA LEU A 312 5.51 -12.29 10.33
C LEU A 312 6.64 -11.34 10.72
N SER A 313 7.78 -11.88 11.05
CA SER A 313 8.96 -11.12 11.55
C SER A 313 9.52 -10.09 10.56
N TYR A 314 9.17 -10.20 9.28
CA TYR A 314 9.64 -9.29 8.20
C TYR A 314 8.61 -8.21 7.83
N ALA A 315 7.43 -8.23 8.43
CA ALA A 315 6.39 -7.24 8.14
C ALA A 315 6.43 -6.11 9.18
N ALA A 316 6.94 -4.96 8.78
CA ALA A 316 6.79 -3.72 9.53
C ALA A 316 5.31 -3.27 9.54
N GLU A 317 4.98 -2.23 10.28
CA GLU A 317 3.68 -1.58 10.15
C GLU A 317 3.57 -0.93 8.76
N LEU A 318 2.55 -1.33 8.02
CA LEU A 318 2.31 -0.93 6.64
C LEU A 318 1.14 0.05 6.57
N PRO A 319 1.24 1.14 5.81
CA PRO A 319 0.12 2.05 5.60
C PRO A 319 -0.93 1.40 4.70
N LEU A 320 -2.21 1.58 5.06
CA LEU A 320 -3.35 1.27 4.22
C LEU A 320 -4.27 2.49 4.15
N SER A 321 -4.49 3.01 2.95
CA SER A 321 -5.41 4.12 2.69
C SER A 321 -6.67 3.60 2.01
N TYR A 322 -7.81 4.13 2.45
CA TYR A 322 -9.12 3.84 1.89
C TYR A 322 -9.86 5.14 1.63
N SER A 323 -10.49 5.25 0.48
CA SER A 323 -11.32 6.39 0.14
C SER A 323 -12.56 5.94 -0.62
N LYS A 324 -13.73 6.45 -0.21
CA LYS A 324 -15.02 6.10 -0.82
C LYS A 324 -16.00 7.25 -0.76
N GLU A 325 -16.76 7.40 -1.84
CA GLU A 325 -17.94 8.27 -1.85
C GLU A 325 -19.07 7.67 -1.02
N ILE A 326 -19.74 8.53 -0.24
CA ILE A 326 -20.91 8.19 0.56
C ILE A 326 -22.12 8.79 -0.12
N PRO A 327 -23.09 7.99 -0.61
CA PRO A 327 -24.31 8.54 -1.17
C PRO A 327 -25.04 9.42 -0.15
N LEU A 328 -25.43 10.66 -0.53
CA LEU A 328 -26.20 11.54 0.35
C LEU A 328 -27.50 10.90 0.84
N SER A 329 -28.09 10.01 0.02
CA SER A 329 -29.28 9.23 0.38
C SER A 329 -29.07 8.28 1.57
N SER A 330 -27.83 7.87 1.85
CA SER A 330 -27.51 6.96 2.96
C SER A 330 -27.51 7.66 4.33
N PHE A 331 -27.38 9.00 4.35
CA PHE A 331 -27.39 9.74 5.60
C PHE A 331 -28.75 9.70 6.27
N LYS A 332 -28.76 9.28 7.52
CA LYS A 332 -29.94 9.34 8.39
C LYS A 332 -29.92 10.68 9.12
N VAL A 333 -31.07 11.25 9.30
CA VAL A 333 -31.29 12.46 10.12
C VAL A 333 -32.05 12.06 11.36
N SER A 334 -31.53 12.36 12.53
CA SER A 334 -32.22 12.14 13.82
C SER A 334 -32.31 13.43 14.60
N LYS A 335 -33.28 13.48 15.45
CA LYS A 335 -33.48 14.58 16.39
C LYS A 335 -32.82 14.21 17.73
N LYS A 336 -32.34 15.24 18.44
CA LYS A 336 -31.84 15.10 19.81
C LYS A 336 -33.00 14.82 20.77
#